data_89652b0cd8815581766d8d850b796e44
#
_entry.id   89652b0cd8815581766d8d850b796e44
#
_cell.length_a   1.000
_cell.length_b   1.000
_cell.length_c   1.000
_cell.angle_alpha   90.00
_cell.angle_beta   90.00
_cell.angle_gamma   90.00
#
_symmetry.space_group_name_H-M   'P 1'
#
loop_
_entity.id
_entity.type
_entity.pdbx_description
1 polymer ?
#
loop_
_entity_poly.entity_id
_entity_poly.type
_entity_poly.pdbx_seq_one_letter_code
_entity_poly.pdbx_strand_id
1 'polypeptide(L)'
;MKIHESWKKHFGPVLLVAVLALFFSATLANGQTLQDLPPPPPPPKPKPTPSPTPPPAPKDEDFEVIRVTSNLVMVPVSVVDAKGQAVLGLPITDFRLEEQGREQQITELGNPDQVPLDIVLLFDISSSVSQKGFFAFQQKAAASFLRQVMKPSDRAAGFTIGAQPLLVSPFASAEVAAAKLQTIPAATSPVPTAFYDTVSASAKYLIEHSAERHRRVIVVISDGDDNFSNLVREMTIAEVRASQRGDVTPAAAKRSLDTRRERAVLDVQKAVQQADAAFYSINPGGKSVHLNLISTRSQNAMRLIAESTGGTAFIPDSEMDLERVFSEVAAELRGQYLLQYYSNSQTP
;
A
#
# COMPACT_ATOMS: atom_id res chain seq x y z
N MET A 1 -50.06 -24.56 25.45
CA MET A 1 -49.73 -25.00 26.82
C MET A 1 -48.85 -23.92 27.43
N LYS A 2 -49.44 -23.22 28.40
CA LYS A 2 -48.82 -22.13 29.19
C LYS A 2 -47.79 -22.71 30.16
N ILE A 3 -46.79 -21.94 30.54
CA ILE A 3 -46.23 -21.75 31.91
C ILE A 3 -45.06 -20.78 31.74
N HIS A 4 -45.24 -19.50 32.12
CA HIS A 4 -45.02 -18.78 33.37
C HIS A 4 -43.55 -18.75 33.80
N GLU A 5 -43.00 -17.50 33.68
CA GLU A 5 -42.79 -16.47 34.73
C GLU A 5 -41.68 -16.75 35.75
N SER A 6 -40.96 -15.66 35.92
CA SER A 6 -40.41 -15.16 37.20
C SER A 6 -38.94 -15.46 37.46
N TRP A 7 -38.11 -14.42 37.52
CA TRP A 7 -37.71 -13.80 38.79
C TRP A 7 -36.94 -12.48 38.58
N LYS A 8 -37.50 -11.51 39.28
CA LYS A 8 -36.93 -10.15 39.48
C LYS A 8 -35.93 -10.17 40.63
N LYS A 9 -35.07 -9.13 40.59
CA LYS A 9 -34.38 -8.43 41.70
C LYS A 9 -33.00 -8.93 42.10
N HIS A 10 -31.99 -8.05 41.88
CA HIS A 10 -31.33 -7.40 43.04
C HIS A 10 -30.61 -6.14 42.54
N PHE A 11 -31.02 -5.04 43.17
CA PHE A 11 -30.39 -3.71 43.17
C PHE A 11 -29.22 -3.68 44.15
N GLY A 12 -28.19 -2.86 43.81
CA GLY A 12 -27.29 -2.32 44.82
C GLY A 12 -25.89 -1.99 44.28
N PRO A 13 -25.19 -1.02 44.85
CA PRO A 13 -25.42 0.39 44.67
C PRO A 13 -24.27 1.12 43.92
N VAL A 14 -24.61 2.29 43.42
CA VAL A 14 -23.74 3.31 42.84
C VAL A 14 -22.58 3.68 43.78
N LEU A 15 -21.34 3.56 43.30
CA LEU A 15 -20.18 4.13 43.96
C LEU A 15 -19.81 5.45 43.27
N LEU A 16 -20.15 6.53 43.95
CA LEU A 16 -19.84 7.92 43.63
C LEU A 16 -18.35 8.16 44.00
N VAL A 17 -17.45 8.35 43.06
CA VAL A 17 -16.09 8.80 43.35
C VAL A 17 -16.04 10.31 43.22
N ALA A 18 -15.97 10.99 44.36
CA ALA A 18 -15.74 12.42 44.45
C ALA A 18 -14.29 12.75 44.12
N VAL A 19 -14.08 13.64 43.14
CA VAL A 19 -12.77 14.22 42.83
C VAL A 19 -12.55 15.38 43.80
N LEU A 20 -11.59 15.23 44.70
CA LEU A 20 -11.16 16.25 45.66
C LEU A 20 -10.14 17.16 44.93
N ALA A 21 -10.54 18.39 44.62
CA ALA A 21 -9.66 19.46 44.18
C ALA A 21 -8.94 20.08 45.38
N LEU A 22 -7.66 19.86 45.50
CA LEU A 22 -6.79 20.54 46.48
C LEU A 22 -6.41 21.92 45.96
N PHE A 23 -7.02 22.97 46.50
CA PHE A 23 -6.56 24.35 46.39
C PHE A 23 -5.34 24.54 47.30
N PHE A 24 -4.21 24.84 46.72
CA PHE A 24 -3.02 25.29 47.46
C PHE A 24 -3.08 26.81 47.57
N SER A 25 -3.41 27.31 48.74
CA SER A 25 -3.34 28.73 49.07
C SER A 25 -1.92 29.10 49.44
N ALA A 26 -1.28 29.94 48.64
CA ALA A 26 0.01 30.54 48.98
C ALA A 26 -0.23 31.75 49.89
N THR A 27 0.25 31.66 51.11
CA THR A 27 0.34 32.74 52.07
C THR A 27 1.46 33.72 51.69
N LEU A 28 1.09 34.98 51.53
CA LEU A 28 2.00 36.12 51.41
C LEU A 28 2.73 36.34 52.71
N ALA A 29 4.05 36.12 52.74
CA ALA A 29 4.91 36.60 53.81
C ALA A 29 5.48 37.95 53.43
N ASN A 30 5.10 38.98 54.14
CA ASN A 30 5.71 40.31 54.08
C ASN A 30 7.14 40.27 54.63
N GLY A 31 8.13 40.42 53.74
CA GLY A 31 9.52 40.63 54.05
C GLY A 31 9.90 42.09 53.79
N GLN A 32 10.41 42.72 54.81
CA GLN A 32 10.75 44.13 54.88
C GLN A 32 11.79 44.58 53.86
N THR A 33 11.58 45.76 53.35
CA THR A 33 12.45 46.57 52.49
C THR A 33 13.84 46.80 53.08
N LEU A 34 14.91 46.33 52.41
CA LEU A 34 16.24 46.84 52.62
C LEU A 34 16.43 48.04 51.68
N GLN A 35 16.89 49.10 52.30
CA GLN A 35 17.06 50.44 51.78
C GLN A 35 17.85 50.49 50.45
N ASP A 36 17.34 51.39 49.60
CA ASP A 36 17.98 51.87 48.38
C ASP A 36 19.42 52.43 48.65
N LEU A 37 20.39 51.68 48.21
CA LEU A 37 21.69 52.21 47.94
C LEU A 37 21.78 52.53 46.48
N PRO A 38 22.21 53.74 46.09
CA PRO A 38 22.35 54.08 44.67
C PRO A 38 23.38 53.17 43.99
N PRO A 39 23.14 52.74 42.77
CA PRO A 39 24.08 51.85 42.05
C PRO A 39 25.41 52.58 41.85
N PRO A 40 26.55 51.84 41.91
CA PRO A 40 27.84 52.41 41.62
C PRO A 40 27.91 52.96 40.18
N PRO A 41 28.69 54.03 39.93
CA PRO A 41 28.79 54.61 38.60
C PRO A 41 29.35 53.57 37.61
N PRO A 42 28.88 53.52 36.36
CA PRO A 42 29.35 52.57 35.39
C PRO A 42 30.86 52.80 35.11
N PRO A 43 31.62 51.74 34.87
CA PRO A 43 33.04 51.86 34.54
C PRO A 43 33.19 52.68 33.21
N PRO A 44 34.28 53.45 33.07
CA PRO A 44 34.50 54.23 31.88
C PRO A 44 34.58 53.34 30.67
N LYS A 45 33.82 53.68 29.61
CA LYS A 45 33.83 52.96 28.33
C LYS A 45 35.28 52.92 27.80
N PRO A 46 35.80 51.75 27.46
CA PRO A 46 37.09 51.64 26.80
C PRO A 46 37.06 52.46 25.49
N LYS A 47 38.10 53.23 25.22
CA LYS A 47 38.30 53.92 23.96
C LYS A 47 38.28 52.86 22.84
N PRO A 48 37.60 53.08 21.71
CA PRO A 48 37.62 52.15 20.63
C PRO A 48 39.05 51.99 20.10
N THR A 49 39.60 50.82 20.28
CA THR A 49 40.79 50.37 19.57
C THR A 49 40.43 50.28 18.09
N PRO A 50 41.23 50.88 17.18
CA PRO A 50 40.93 50.71 15.76
C PRO A 50 40.93 49.23 15.42
N SER A 51 39.76 48.76 14.95
CA SER A 51 39.63 47.38 14.45
C SER A 51 40.57 47.20 13.26
N PRO A 52 41.37 46.15 13.22
CA PRO A 52 42.12 45.88 11.99
C PRO A 52 41.14 45.76 10.83
N THR A 53 41.45 46.43 9.75
CA THR A 53 40.71 46.33 8.49
C THR A 53 40.63 44.86 8.12
N PRO A 54 39.41 44.29 7.92
CA PRO A 54 39.31 42.92 7.50
C PRO A 54 40.02 42.75 6.15
N PRO A 55 40.72 41.64 5.94
CA PRO A 55 41.31 41.38 4.62
C PRO A 55 40.19 41.40 3.58
N PRO A 56 40.49 41.84 2.33
CA PRO A 56 39.49 41.86 1.28
C PRO A 56 38.87 40.46 1.18
N ALA A 57 37.55 40.45 1.18
CA ALA A 57 36.78 39.21 0.98
C ALA A 57 37.31 38.55 -0.31
N PRO A 58 37.53 37.23 -0.31
CA PRO A 58 37.81 36.53 -1.56
C PRO A 58 36.69 36.91 -2.52
N LYS A 59 37.09 37.33 -3.73
CA LYS A 59 36.12 37.50 -4.82
C LYS A 59 35.39 36.16 -4.90
N ASP A 60 34.05 36.19 -4.80
CA ASP A 60 33.21 35.10 -5.15
C ASP A 60 33.61 34.68 -6.57
N GLU A 61 34.45 33.67 -6.66
CA GLU A 61 34.54 32.93 -7.90
C GLU A 61 33.14 32.32 -8.03
N ASP A 62 32.42 32.72 -9.05
CA ASP A 62 31.16 32.11 -9.45
C ASP A 62 31.42 30.63 -9.68
N PHE A 63 31.37 29.85 -8.59
CA PHE A 63 31.21 28.40 -8.70
C PHE A 63 29.81 28.21 -9.25
N GLU A 64 29.74 28.05 -10.55
CA GLU A 64 28.54 27.55 -11.20
C GLU A 64 28.25 26.18 -10.58
N VAL A 65 27.36 26.17 -9.58
CA VAL A 65 26.90 24.94 -8.96
C VAL A 65 26.07 24.24 -10.03
N ILE A 66 26.72 23.42 -10.84
CA ILE A 66 26.06 22.50 -11.75
C ILE A 66 25.27 21.53 -10.87
N ARG A 67 24.00 21.84 -10.65
CA ARG A 67 23.06 20.90 -10.05
C ARG A 67 22.79 19.81 -11.07
N VAL A 68 23.62 18.78 -11.07
CA VAL A 68 23.33 17.54 -11.79
C VAL A 68 22.20 16.84 -11.02
N THR A 69 20.97 17.04 -11.44
CA THR A 69 19.85 16.20 -10.98
C THR A 69 20.02 14.88 -11.71
N SER A 70 20.65 13.93 -11.07
CA SER A 70 20.82 12.59 -11.61
C SER A 70 19.53 11.81 -11.37
N ASN A 71 18.72 11.63 -12.40
CA ASN A 71 17.49 10.84 -12.36
C ASN A 71 17.86 9.35 -12.54
N LEU A 72 18.41 8.74 -11.49
CA LEU A 72 18.63 7.29 -11.49
C LEU A 72 17.27 6.59 -11.37
N VAL A 73 16.93 5.84 -12.39
CA VAL A 73 15.73 5.01 -12.45
C VAL A 73 16.12 3.54 -12.22
N MET A 74 15.37 2.85 -11.40
CA MET A 74 15.53 1.43 -11.13
C MET A 74 14.29 0.68 -11.60
N VAL A 75 14.49 -0.25 -12.54
CA VAL A 75 13.41 -1.05 -13.13
C VAL A 75 13.54 -2.49 -12.68
N PRO A 76 12.63 -3.00 -11.84
CA PRO A 76 12.58 -4.42 -11.50
C PRO A 76 12.05 -5.22 -12.68
N VAL A 77 12.77 -6.26 -13.07
CA VAL A 77 12.43 -7.13 -14.20
C VAL A 77 12.45 -8.59 -13.77
N SER A 78 11.33 -9.29 -13.96
CA SER A 78 11.25 -10.74 -13.81
C SER A 78 11.44 -11.41 -15.17
N VAL A 79 12.35 -12.36 -15.25
CA VAL A 79 12.54 -13.21 -16.45
C VAL A 79 12.16 -14.62 -16.09
N VAL A 80 11.24 -15.20 -16.85
CA VAL A 80 10.77 -16.57 -16.64
C VAL A 80 10.92 -17.38 -17.91
N ASP A 81 11.18 -18.68 -17.77
CA ASP A 81 11.21 -19.62 -18.88
C ASP A 81 9.79 -19.98 -19.38
N ALA A 82 9.70 -20.81 -20.40
CA ALA A 82 8.44 -21.30 -20.94
C ALA A 82 7.58 -22.11 -19.95
N LYS A 83 8.15 -22.51 -18.81
CA LYS A 83 7.46 -23.21 -17.72
C LYS A 83 7.09 -22.27 -16.57
N GLY A 84 7.37 -20.97 -16.69
CA GLY A 84 7.14 -19.96 -15.64
C GLY A 84 8.18 -19.97 -14.53
N GLN A 85 9.33 -20.63 -14.71
CA GLN A 85 10.40 -20.66 -13.72
C GLN A 85 11.32 -19.47 -13.90
N ALA A 86 11.73 -18.82 -12.80
CA ALA A 86 12.64 -17.69 -12.83
C ALA A 86 13.99 -18.06 -13.46
N VAL A 87 14.42 -17.30 -14.47
CA VAL A 87 15.73 -17.40 -15.11
C VAL A 87 16.67 -16.44 -14.40
N LEU A 88 17.72 -16.97 -13.79
CA LEU A 88 18.71 -16.22 -13.01
C LEU A 88 20.07 -16.18 -13.74
N GLY A 89 20.88 -15.17 -13.42
CA GLY A 89 22.27 -15.10 -13.88
C GLY A 89 22.45 -14.56 -15.30
N LEU A 90 21.43 -13.90 -15.88
CA LEU A 90 21.58 -13.22 -17.17
C LEU A 90 22.53 -12.02 -17.02
N PRO A 91 23.49 -11.84 -17.93
CA PRO A 91 24.36 -10.68 -17.95
C PRO A 91 23.61 -9.44 -18.44
N ILE A 92 24.13 -8.25 -18.15
CA ILE A 92 23.55 -6.96 -18.55
C ILE A 92 23.33 -6.85 -20.06
N THR A 93 24.15 -7.52 -20.84
CA THR A 93 24.11 -7.54 -22.32
C THR A 93 22.87 -8.21 -22.90
N ASP A 94 22.16 -9.01 -22.09
CA ASP A 94 20.95 -9.71 -22.52
C ASP A 94 19.70 -8.82 -22.36
N PHE A 95 19.87 -7.62 -21.80
CA PHE A 95 18.78 -6.67 -21.58
C PHE A 95 18.89 -5.49 -22.53
N ARG A 96 17.73 -5.08 -23.03
CA ARG A 96 17.55 -3.83 -23.78
C ARG A 96 16.44 -3.03 -23.13
N LEU A 97 16.72 -1.78 -22.82
CA LEU A 97 15.77 -0.87 -22.19
C LEU A 97 15.46 0.28 -23.14
N GLU A 98 14.19 0.58 -23.29
CA GLU A 98 13.71 1.73 -24.07
C GLU A 98 12.79 2.59 -23.21
N GLU A 99 13.00 3.90 -23.21
CA GLU A 99 12.13 4.90 -22.60
C GLU A 99 11.61 5.82 -23.70
N GLN A 100 10.28 5.92 -23.83
CA GLN A 100 9.62 6.73 -24.87
C GLN A 100 10.12 6.42 -26.30
N GLY A 101 10.43 5.16 -26.58
CA GLY A 101 10.94 4.70 -27.86
C GLY A 101 12.42 5.04 -28.13
N ARG A 102 13.14 5.46 -27.11
CA ARG A 102 14.59 5.73 -27.16
C ARG A 102 15.32 4.71 -26.31
N GLU A 103 16.34 4.09 -26.88
CA GLU A 103 17.19 3.16 -26.14
C GLU A 103 17.94 3.89 -25.02
N GLN A 104 17.94 3.30 -23.84
CA GLN A 104 18.62 3.80 -22.64
C GLN A 104 19.79 2.88 -22.32
N GLN A 105 20.89 3.47 -21.90
CA GLN A 105 22.05 2.71 -21.47
C GLN A 105 21.83 2.21 -20.05
N ILE A 106 21.76 0.88 -19.88
CA ILE A 106 21.73 0.26 -18.56
C ILE A 106 23.14 0.39 -17.97
N THR A 107 23.23 1.06 -16.82
CA THR A 107 24.51 1.32 -16.16
C THR A 107 24.93 0.21 -15.22
N GLU A 108 23.95 -0.46 -14.60
CA GLU A 108 24.22 -1.50 -13.62
C GLU A 108 23.03 -2.46 -13.49
N LEU A 109 23.33 -3.73 -13.18
CA LEU A 109 22.36 -4.67 -12.60
C LEU A 109 22.49 -4.63 -11.08
N GLY A 110 21.56 -3.95 -10.44
CA GLY A 110 21.52 -3.88 -8.98
C GLY A 110 21.21 -5.24 -8.34
N ASN A 111 21.71 -5.44 -7.12
CA ASN A 111 21.43 -6.64 -6.37
C ASN A 111 20.04 -6.52 -5.68
N PRO A 112 19.04 -7.33 -6.08
CA PRO A 112 17.70 -7.29 -5.49
C PRO A 112 17.69 -7.57 -3.98
N ASP A 113 18.70 -8.26 -3.48
CA ASP A 113 18.84 -8.59 -2.07
C ASP A 113 19.20 -7.40 -1.19
N GLN A 114 19.74 -6.34 -1.79
CA GLN A 114 20.13 -5.10 -1.10
C GLN A 114 19.02 -4.04 -1.11
N VAL A 115 17.98 -4.25 -1.90
CA VAL A 115 16.86 -3.31 -2.01
C VAL A 115 15.66 -3.87 -1.24
N PRO A 116 15.24 -3.20 -0.15
CA PRO A 116 14.13 -3.66 0.67
C PRO A 116 12.81 -3.73 -0.11
N LEU A 117 11.91 -4.61 0.33
CA LEU A 117 10.55 -4.76 -0.17
C LEU A 117 9.55 -4.08 0.75
N ASP A 118 8.64 -3.31 0.17
CA ASP A 118 7.40 -2.87 0.80
C ASP A 118 6.24 -3.63 0.15
N ILE A 119 5.70 -4.61 0.87
CA ILE A 119 4.62 -5.48 0.39
C ILE A 119 3.29 -4.99 0.96
N VAL A 120 2.28 -4.78 0.13
CA VAL A 120 0.90 -4.65 0.58
C VAL A 120 0.14 -5.92 0.20
N LEU A 121 -0.33 -6.64 1.21
CA LEU A 121 -1.15 -7.84 1.03
C LEU A 121 -2.63 -7.47 1.12
N LEU A 122 -3.40 -7.80 0.09
CA LEU A 122 -4.85 -7.64 0.04
C LEU A 122 -5.51 -8.99 0.24
N PHE A 123 -6.33 -9.11 1.26
CA PHE A 123 -6.98 -10.35 1.65
C PHE A 123 -8.50 -10.23 1.51
N ASP A 124 -9.07 -11.02 0.61
CA ASP A 124 -10.50 -10.99 0.34
C ASP A 124 -11.28 -11.71 1.44
N ILE A 125 -12.22 -10.98 2.04
CA ILE A 125 -13.14 -11.50 3.07
C ILE A 125 -14.56 -11.70 2.53
N SER A 126 -14.76 -11.60 1.21
CA SER A 126 -16.06 -11.82 0.58
C SER A 126 -16.57 -13.24 0.81
N SER A 127 -17.88 -13.41 0.66
CA SER A 127 -18.51 -14.71 0.88
C SER A 127 -18.06 -15.79 -0.10
N SER A 128 -17.72 -15.39 -1.34
CA SER A 128 -17.22 -16.32 -2.37
C SER A 128 -15.89 -16.95 -1.99
N VAL A 129 -15.07 -16.22 -1.23
CA VAL A 129 -13.75 -16.65 -0.78
C VAL A 129 -13.83 -17.27 0.62
N SER A 130 -14.56 -16.66 1.55
CA SER A 130 -14.55 -17.03 2.96
C SER A 130 -15.42 -18.24 3.32
N GLN A 131 -16.51 -18.49 2.57
CA GLN A 131 -17.50 -19.53 2.92
C GLN A 131 -17.09 -20.95 2.49
N LYS A 132 -16.06 -21.13 1.71
CA LYS A 132 -15.64 -22.45 1.19
C LYS A 132 -14.88 -23.34 2.19
N GLY A 133 -14.76 -22.93 3.45
CA GLY A 133 -14.08 -23.70 4.51
C GLY A 133 -12.55 -23.63 4.48
N PHE A 134 -11.96 -23.00 3.46
CA PHE A 134 -10.50 -22.90 3.29
C PHE A 134 -9.91 -21.56 3.74
N PHE A 135 -10.73 -20.68 4.29
CA PHE A 135 -10.31 -19.34 4.71
C PHE A 135 -9.11 -19.37 5.68
N ALA A 136 -9.17 -20.21 6.71
CA ALA A 136 -8.06 -20.37 7.65
C ALA A 136 -6.78 -20.93 6.98
N PHE A 137 -6.93 -21.78 5.98
CA PHE A 137 -5.81 -22.29 5.20
C PHE A 137 -5.17 -21.16 4.37
N GLN A 138 -5.97 -20.34 3.70
CA GLN A 138 -5.48 -19.17 2.95
C GLN A 138 -4.75 -18.19 3.86
N GLN A 139 -5.29 -17.90 5.06
CA GLN A 139 -4.61 -17.06 6.04
C GLN A 139 -3.26 -17.63 6.47
N LYS A 140 -3.21 -18.93 6.73
CA LYS A 140 -1.97 -19.62 7.11
C LYS A 140 -0.94 -19.58 5.97
N ALA A 141 -1.36 -19.86 4.75
CA ALA A 141 -0.50 -19.81 3.57
C ALA A 141 0.04 -18.40 3.32
N ALA A 142 -0.80 -17.36 3.41
CA ALA A 142 -0.40 -15.97 3.29
C ALA A 142 0.57 -15.54 4.40
N ALA A 143 0.34 -15.95 5.64
CA ALA A 143 1.25 -15.67 6.74
C ALA A 143 2.60 -16.40 6.57
N SER A 144 2.60 -17.64 6.08
CA SER A 144 3.81 -18.39 5.74
C SER A 144 4.60 -17.71 4.61
N PHE A 145 3.90 -17.23 3.57
CA PHE A 145 4.51 -16.46 2.48
C PHE A 145 5.27 -15.25 2.99
N LEU A 146 4.66 -14.41 3.84
CA LEU A 146 5.34 -13.23 4.37
C LEU A 146 6.61 -13.61 5.14
N ARG A 147 6.58 -14.67 5.96
CA ARG A 147 7.76 -15.15 6.68
C ARG A 147 8.85 -15.69 5.76
N GLN A 148 8.46 -16.28 4.64
CA GLN A 148 9.39 -16.88 3.67
C GLN A 148 10.02 -15.82 2.76
N VAL A 149 9.24 -14.83 2.30
CA VAL A 149 9.71 -13.85 1.31
C VAL A 149 10.42 -12.66 1.95
N MET A 150 10.02 -12.26 3.15
CA MET A 150 10.53 -11.04 3.76
C MET A 150 11.85 -11.25 4.49
N LYS A 151 12.74 -10.29 4.30
CA LYS A 151 13.98 -10.10 5.06
C LYS A 151 13.73 -9.14 6.24
N PRO A 152 14.67 -9.01 7.20
CA PRO A 152 14.51 -8.07 8.32
C PRO A 152 14.36 -6.60 7.91
N SER A 153 14.86 -6.22 6.73
CA SER A 153 14.72 -4.87 6.15
C SER A 153 13.36 -4.63 5.47
N ASP A 154 12.62 -5.68 5.15
CA ASP A 154 11.38 -5.60 4.41
C ASP A 154 10.20 -5.28 5.33
N ARG A 155 9.15 -4.70 4.77
CA ARG A 155 7.93 -4.36 5.53
C ARG A 155 6.70 -4.86 4.78
N ALA A 156 5.70 -5.27 5.54
CA ALA A 156 4.40 -5.62 4.96
C ALA A 156 3.26 -4.86 5.64
N ALA A 157 2.30 -4.41 4.83
CA ALA A 157 1.02 -3.90 5.28
C ALA A 157 -0.10 -4.84 4.81
N GLY A 158 -1.23 -4.83 5.50
CA GLY A 158 -2.37 -5.68 5.17
C GLY A 158 -3.66 -4.90 5.04
N PHE A 159 -4.40 -5.15 3.96
CA PHE A 159 -5.75 -4.66 3.76
C PHE A 159 -6.72 -5.83 3.63
N THR A 160 -7.98 -5.61 4.00
CA THR A 160 -9.07 -6.50 3.61
C THR A 160 -9.89 -5.92 2.47
N ILE A 161 -10.29 -6.79 1.55
CA ILE A 161 -11.24 -6.51 0.48
C ILE A 161 -12.63 -6.88 0.98
N GLY A 162 -13.46 -5.86 1.20
CA GLY A 162 -14.84 -5.98 1.63
C GLY A 162 -15.68 -4.88 0.97
N ALA A 163 -16.72 -4.37 1.65
CA ALA A 163 -17.54 -3.27 1.14
C ALA A 163 -16.75 -1.97 0.93
N GLN A 164 -15.62 -1.83 1.60
CA GLN A 164 -14.67 -0.73 1.43
C GLN A 164 -13.25 -1.20 1.79
N PRO A 165 -12.21 -0.52 1.30
CA PRO A 165 -10.84 -0.79 1.70
C PRO A 165 -10.66 -0.63 3.22
N LEU A 166 -10.08 -1.61 3.89
CA LEU A 166 -9.78 -1.52 5.31
C LEU A 166 -8.33 -1.91 5.58
N LEU A 167 -7.52 -0.97 6.04
CA LEU A 167 -6.16 -1.23 6.51
C LEU A 167 -6.24 -1.95 7.87
N VAL A 168 -5.81 -3.21 7.91
CA VAL A 168 -5.81 -4.04 9.13
C VAL A 168 -4.45 -4.10 9.80
N SER A 169 -3.39 -3.84 9.04
CA SER A 169 -2.02 -3.74 9.53
C SER A 169 -1.27 -2.67 8.74
N PRO A 170 -0.76 -1.60 9.37
CA PRO A 170 0.21 -0.73 8.72
C PRO A 170 1.53 -1.48 8.48
N PHE A 171 2.48 -0.87 7.76
CA PHE A 171 3.79 -1.48 7.53
C PHE A 171 4.44 -1.97 8.82
N ALA A 172 4.77 -3.25 8.83
CA ALA A 172 5.35 -3.96 9.97
C ALA A 172 6.30 -5.06 9.48
N SER A 173 7.03 -5.67 10.41
CA SER A 173 7.82 -6.87 10.13
C SER A 173 6.96 -8.06 9.70
N ALA A 174 7.58 -9.07 9.08
CA ALA A 174 6.89 -10.28 8.64
C ALA A 174 6.06 -10.94 9.75
N GLU A 175 6.61 -11.03 10.97
CA GLU A 175 5.92 -11.69 12.10
C GLU A 175 4.67 -10.92 12.54
N VAL A 176 4.78 -9.60 12.65
CA VAL A 176 3.65 -8.74 13.07
C VAL A 176 2.56 -8.76 12.00
N ALA A 177 2.91 -8.59 10.73
CA ALA A 177 1.96 -8.61 9.63
C ALA A 177 1.28 -9.99 9.50
N ALA A 178 2.05 -11.08 9.56
CA ALA A 178 1.53 -12.45 9.53
C ALA A 178 0.57 -12.74 10.71
N ALA A 179 0.91 -12.28 11.92
CA ALA A 179 0.04 -12.42 13.07
C ALA A 179 -1.28 -11.66 12.89
N LYS A 180 -1.22 -10.45 12.34
CA LYS A 180 -2.42 -9.64 12.04
C LYS A 180 -3.32 -10.31 11.02
N LEU A 181 -2.76 -10.88 9.94
CA LEU A 181 -3.54 -11.62 8.95
C LEU A 181 -4.33 -12.76 9.58
N GLN A 182 -3.76 -13.48 10.53
CA GLN A 182 -4.41 -14.61 11.21
C GLN A 182 -5.57 -14.18 12.11
N THR A 183 -5.67 -12.89 12.47
CA THR A 183 -6.78 -12.35 13.27
C THR A 183 -7.96 -11.86 12.44
N ILE A 184 -7.88 -11.83 11.11
CA ILE A 184 -8.96 -11.41 10.23
C ILE A 184 -10.10 -12.46 10.33
N PRO A 185 -11.33 -12.07 10.71
CA PRO A 185 -12.42 -13.01 10.81
C PRO A 185 -12.94 -13.39 9.41
N ALA A 186 -13.32 -14.66 9.25
CA ALA A 186 -14.10 -15.07 8.09
C ALA A 186 -15.48 -14.38 8.10
N ALA A 187 -16.01 -14.04 6.92
CA ALA A 187 -17.35 -13.47 6.84
C ALA A 187 -18.41 -14.48 7.29
N THR A 188 -19.27 -14.06 8.21
CA THR A 188 -20.43 -14.84 8.69
C THR A 188 -21.71 -14.53 7.92
N SER A 189 -21.72 -13.47 7.12
CA SER A 189 -22.81 -13.02 6.26
C SER A 189 -22.26 -12.57 4.91
N PRO A 190 -23.11 -12.43 3.87
CA PRO A 190 -22.67 -11.90 2.59
C PRO A 190 -22.01 -10.52 2.72
N VAL A 191 -20.74 -10.40 2.32
CA VAL A 191 -19.99 -9.16 2.29
C VAL A 191 -19.79 -8.74 0.84
N PRO A 192 -20.18 -7.50 0.48
CA PRO A 192 -19.89 -6.95 -0.83
C PRO A 192 -18.38 -6.77 -1.04
N THR A 193 -17.96 -6.79 -2.32
CA THR A 193 -16.56 -6.77 -2.71
C THR A 193 -16.24 -5.49 -3.47
N ALA A 194 -15.46 -4.58 -2.89
CA ALA A 194 -14.91 -3.40 -3.53
C ALA A 194 -13.43 -3.66 -3.92
N PHE A 195 -13.21 -4.54 -4.87
CA PHE A 195 -11.89 -4.99 -5.31
C PHE A 195 -11.06 -3.83 -5.88
N TYR A 196 -11.60 -3.11 -6.88
CA TYR A 196 -10.87 -2.03 -7.55
C TYR A 196 -10.55 -0.87 -6.61
N ASP A 197 -11.50 -0.50 -5.75
CA ASP A 197 -11.26 0.56 -4.75
C ASP A 197 -10.14 0.14 -3.78
N THR A 198 -10.09 -1.15 -3.39
CA THR A 198 -9.06 -1.64 -2.46
C THR A 198 -7.68 -1.68 -3.10
N VAL A 199 -7.57 -2.10 -4.36
CA VAL A 199 -6.29 -2.06 -5.08
C VAL A 199 -5.81 -0.61 -5.25
N SER A 200 -6.71 0.31 -5.61
CA SER A 200 -6.39 1.74 -5.72
C SER A 200 -5.95 2.35 -4.39
N ALA A 201 -6.63 2.01 -3.29
CA ALA A 201 -6.27 2.47 -1.96
C ALA A 201 -4.90 1.92 -1.51
N SER A 202 -4.58 0.68 -1.85
CA SER A 202 -3.27 0.08 -1.55
C SER A 202 -2.14 0.72 -2.35
N ALA A 203 -2.36 1.04 -3.62
CA ALA A 203 -1.41 1.78 -4.45
C ALA A 203 -1.13 3.17 -3.86
N LYS A 204 -2.19 3.89 -3.47
CA LYS A 204 -2.06 5.18 -2.78
C LYS A 204 -1.29 5.05 -1.46
N TYR A 205 -1.58 4.01 -0.67
CA TYR A 205 -0.86 3.75 0.58
C TYR A 205 0.64 3.54 0.34
N LEU A 206 1.02 2.81 -0.71
CA LEU A 206 2.42 2.65 -1.11
C LEU A 206 3.08 3.99 -1.44
N ILE A 207 2.41 4.85 -2.22
CA ILE A 207 2.94 6.18 -2.55
C ILE A 207 3.21 7.01 -1.28
N GLU A 208 2.28 6.98 -0.32
CA GLU A 208 2.32 7.81 0.87
C GLU A 208 3.26 7.30 1.98
N HIS A 209 3.50 5.98 2.05
CA HIS A 209 4.15 5.36 3.20
C HIS A 209 5.38 4.51 2.86
N SER A 210 5.61 4.21 1.58
CA SER A 210 6.80 3.49 1.15
C SER A 210 8.04 4.37 1.25
N ALA A 211 9.15 3.81 1.71
CA ALA A 211 10.41 4.52 1.71
C ALA A 211 10.96 4.68 0.29
N GLU A 212 11.78 5.72 0.09
CA GLU A 212 12.50 5.88 -1.16
C GLU A 212 13.37 4.67 -1.46
N ARG A 213 13.45 4.30 -2.72
CA ARG A 213 14.25 3.17 -3.23
C ARG A 213 13.83 1.78 -2.70
N HIS A 214 12.69 1.65 -2.02
CA HIS A 214 12.10 0.35 -1.74
C HIS A 214 11.35 -0.16 -2.97
N ARG A 215 11.45 -1.47 -3.25
CA ARG A 215 10.61 -2.13 -4.26
C ARG A 215 9.21 -2.28 -3.69
N ARG A 216 8.22 -1.85 -4.45
CA ARG A 216 6.81 -1.84 -4.04
C ARG A 216 6.07 -2.99 -4.68
N VAL A 217 5.34 -3.73 -3.88
CA VAL A 217 4.64 -4.94 -4.33
C VAL A 217 3.23 -4.97 -3.73
N ILE A 218 2.25 -5.25 -4.57
CA ILE A 218 0.88 -5.55 -4.15
C ILE A 218 0.64 -7.04 -4.41
N VAL A 219 0.28 -7.80 -3.38
CA VAL A 219 -0.11 -9.21 -3.51
C VAL A 219 -1.57 -9.36 -3.11
N VAL A 220 -2.39 -9.84 -4.02
CA VAL A 220 -3.83 -9.97 -3.81
C VAL A 220 -4.23 -11.45 -3.73
N ILE A 221 -5.02 -11.79 -2.72
CA ILE A 221 -5.67 -13.09 -2.59
C ILE A 221 -7.18 -12.85 -2.72
N SER A 222 -7.72 -13.07 -3.91
CA SER A 222 -9.12 -12.81 -4.25
C SER A 222 -9.52 -13.53 -5.53
N ASP A 223 -10.79 -13.83 -5.71
CA ASP A 223 -11.33 -14.27 -7.00
C ASP A 223 -11.51 -13.08 -7.99
N GLY A 224 -11.25 -11.86 -7.51
CA GLY A 224 -11.26 -10.64 -8.32
C GLY A 224 -12.65 -10.14 -8.68
N ASP A 225 -13.72 -10.74 -8.14
CA ASP A 225 -15.08 -10.23 -8.38
C ASP A 225 -15.25 -8.87 -7.71
N ASP A 226 -15.88 -7.96 -8.44
CA ASP A 226 -16.18 -6.61 -7.95
C ASP A 226 -17.66 -6.30 -8.17
N ASN A 227 -18.34 -6.10 -7.06
CA ASN A 227 -19.75 -5.76 -7.08
C ASN A 227 -20.08 -4.48 -6.30
N PHE A 228 -19.07 -3.82 -5.72
CA PHE A 228 -19.31 -2.72 -4.80
C PHE A 228 -18.35 -1.52 -4.92
N SER A 229 -17.29 -1.58 -5.72
CA SER A 229 -16.39 -0.45 -5.91
C SER A 229 -17.10 0.78 -6.45
N ASN A 230 -16.76 1.94 -5.92
CA ASN A 230 -17.23 3.23 -6.43
C ASN A 230 -16.80 3.43 -7.87
N LEU A 231 -15.60 3.01 -8.25
CA LEU A 231 -15.11 3.02 -9.64
C LEU A 231 -16.07 2.35 -10.63
N VAL A 232 -16.86 1.36 -10.18
CA VAL A 232 -17.84 0.65 -11.02
C VAL A 232 -19.26 1.20 -10.82
N ARG A 233 -19.60 1.60 -9.60
CA ARG A 233 -20.97 2.04 -9.24
C ARG A 233 -21.27 3.48 -9.61
N GLU A 234 -20.27 4.35 -9.57
CA GLU A 234 -20.45 5.76 -9.89
C GLU A 234 -20.83 5.95 -11.35
N MET A 235 -22.02 6.54 -11.54
CA MET A 235 -22.56 6.85 -12.84
C MET A 235 -22.05 8.21 -13.31
N THR A 236 -21.75 8.32 -14.59
CA THR A 236 -21.46 9.61 -15.20
C THR A 236 -22.69 10.54 -15.18
N ILE A 237 -22.46 11.84 -15.27
CA ILE A 237 -23.56 12.82 -15.32
C ILE A 237 -24.54 12.51 -16.50
N ALA A 238 -24.00 12.03 -17.63
CA ALA A 238 -24.81 11.65 -18.78
C ALA A 238 -25.72 10.44 -18.47
N GLU A 239 -25.19 9.41 -17.79
CA GLU A 239 -25.94 8.22 -17.37
C GLU A 239 -27.03 8.58 -16.34
N VAL A 240 -26.69 9.42 -15.35
CA VAL A 240 -27.66 9.92 -14.36
C VAL A 240 -28.82 10.66 -15.07
N ARG A 241 -28.51 11.58 -16.00
CA ARG A 241 -29.51 12.32 -16.76
C ARG A 241 -30.38 11.40 -17.64
N ALA A 242 -29.78 10.39 -18.29
CA ALA A 242 -30.52 9.42 -19.09
C ALA A 242 -31.45 8.57 -18.22
N SER A 243 -30.98 8.14 -17.06
CA SER A 243 -31.77 7.39 -16.08
C SER A 243 -32.98 8.21 -15.56
N GLN A 244 -32.75 9.49 -15.23
CA GLN A 244 -33.80 10.38 -14.75
C GLN A 244 -34.88 10.64 -15.80
N ARG A 245 -34.54 10.60 -17.10
CA ARG A 245 -35.51 10.74 -18.21
C ARG A 245 -36.27 9.46 -18.53
N GLY A 246 -35.88 8.33 -17.93
CA GLY A 246 -36.46 7.02 -18.28
C GLY A 246 -36.00 6.46 -19.62
N ASP A 247 -34.96 7.04 -20.24
CA ASP A 247 -34.44 6.68 -21.55
C ASP A 247 -33.50 5.45 -21.55
N VAL A 248 -33.34 4.77 -20.38
CA VAL A 248 -32.36 3.69 -20.22
C VAL A 248 -33.03 2.33 -20.48
N THR A 249 -32.70 1.72 -21.60
CA THR A 249 -33.04 0.31 -21.84
C THR A 249 -32.15 -0.64 -21.06
N PRO A 250 -32.57 -1.89 -20.71
CA PRO A 250 -31.74 -2.87 -20.05
C PRO A 250 -30.38 -3.14 -20.76
N ALA A 251 -30.44 -3.13 -22.13
CA ALA A 251 -29.24 -3.29 -22.93
C ALA A 251 -28.29 -2.09 -22.83
N ALA A 252 -28.82 -0.87 -22.76
CA ALA A 252 -28.00 0.33 -22.55
C ALA A 252 -27.38 0.35 -21.13
N ALA A 253 -28.16 0.01 -20.10
CA ALA A 253 -27.65 -0.10 -18.73
C ALA A 253 -26.53 -1.13 -18.62
N LYS A 254 -26.67 -2.29 -19.27
CA LYS A 254 -25.62 -3.32 -19.30
C LYS A 254 -24.33 -2.80 -19.97
N ARG A 255 -24.44 -2.19 -21.16
CA ARG A 255 -23.27 -1.61 -21.86
C ARG A 255 -22.58 -0.55 -21.01
N SER A 256 -23.35 0.33 -20.38
CA SER A 256 -22.81 1.35 -19.48
C SER A 256 -22.04 0.74 -18.32
N LEU A 257 -22.58 -0.29 -17.67
CA LEU A 257 -21.90 -1.01 -16.61
C LEU A 257 -20.60 -1.69 -17.10
N ASP A 258 -20.63 -2.32 -18.27
CA ASP A 258 -19.46 -2.96 -18.86
C ASP A 258 -18.35 -1.92 -19.15
N THR A 259 -18.72 -0.75 -19.71
CA THR A 259 -17.78 0.37 -19.93
C THR A 259 -17.18 0.91 -18.63
N ARG A 260 -17.98 1.02 -17.55
CA ARG A 260 -17.44 1.45 -16.24
C ARG A 260 -16.47 0.44 -15.67
N ARG A 261 -16.72 -0.85 -15.82
CA ARG A 261 -15.79 -1.92 -15.39
C ARG A 261 -14.48 -1.88 -16.16
N GLU A 262 -14.53 -1.71 -17.50
CA GLU A 262 -13.32 -1.55 -18.31
C GLU A 262 -12.52 -0.33 -17.89
N ARG A 263 -13.18 0.80 -17.62
CA ARG A 263 -12.53 2.01 -17.10
C ARG A 263 -11.91 1.77 -15.74
N ALA A 264 -12.60 1.09 -14.83
CA ALA A 264 -12.09 0.76 -13.51
C ALA A 264 -10.80 -0.06 -13.58
N VAL A 265 -10.70 -1.02 -14.50
CA VAL A 265 -9.45 -1.76 -14.73
C VAL A 265 -8.32 -0.83 -15.16
N LEU A 266 -8.57 0.07 -16.12
CA LEU A 266 -7.57 1.03 -16.59
C LEU A 266 -7.15 2.03 -15.49
N ASP A 267 -8.08 2.49 -14.67
CA ASP A 267 -7.80 3.40 -13.56
C ASP A 267 -6.95 2.71 -12.49
N VAL A 268 -7.24 1.44 -12.19
CA VAL A 268 -6.43 0.63 -11.26
C VAL A 268 -5.04 0.35 -11.82
N GLN A 269 -4.93 -0.03 -13.11
CA GLN A 269 -3.62 -0.18 -13.75
C GLN A 269 -2.77 1.08 -13.59
N LYS A 270 -3.36 2.24 -13.89
CA LYS A 270 -2.72 3.54 -13.74
C LYS A 270 -2.29 3.82 -12.29
N ALA A 271 -3.16 3.52 -11.33
CA ALA A 271 -2.86 3.73 -9.91
C ALA A 271 -1.67 2.87 -9.46
N VAL A 272 -1.63 1.61 -9.85
CA VAL A 272 -0.52 0.70 -9.51
C VAL A 272 0.78 1.11 -10.21
N GLN A 273 0.70 1.51 -11.50
CA GLN A 273 1.87 2.03 -12.24
C GLN A 273 2.40 3.33 -11.62
N GLN A 274 1.52 4.27 -11.22
CA GLN A 274 1.92 5.50 -10.51
C GLN A 274 2.55 5.23 -9.15
N ALA A 275 2.18 4.13 -8.51
CA ALA A 275 2.82 3.68 -7.28
C ALA A 275 4.17 3.00 -7.53
N ASP A 276 4.58 2.81 -8.78
CA ASP A 276 5.76 2.04 -9.16
C ASP A 276 5.77 0.66 -8.45
N ALA A 277 4.62 -0.03 -8.50
CA ALA A 277 4.40 -1.28 -7.80
C ALA A 277 4.15 -2.43 -8.78
N ALA A 278 4.76 -3.58 -8.52
CA ALA A 278 4.40 -4.83 -9.18
C ALA A 278 3.14 -5.43 -8.53
N PHE A 279 2.20 -5.87 -9.36
CA PHE A 279 0.94 -6.44 -8.89
C PHE A 279 0.91 -7.95 -9.11
N TYR A 280 0.75 -8.71 -8.05
CA TYR A 280 0.55 -10.15 -8.08
C TYR A 280 -0.86 -10.49 -7.60
N SER A 281 -1.54 -11.38 -8.31
CA SER A 281 -2.84 -11.87 -7.86
C SER A 281 -2.88 -13.39 -7.78
N ILE A 282 -3.54 -13.90 -6.77
CA ILE A 282 -3.74 -15.32 -6.52
C ILE A 282 -5.24 -15.54 -6.36
N ASN A 283 -5.84 -16.28 -7.32
CA ASN A 283 -7.24 -16.65 -7.20
C ASN A 283 -7.37 -17.95 -6.39
N PRO A 284 -7.80 -17.89 -5.11
CA PRO A 284 -7.85 -19.07 -4.26
C PRO A 284 -8.94 -20.08 -4.66
N GLY A 285 -9.89 -19.66 -5.51
CA GLY A 285 -10.96 -20.53 -6.03
C GLY A 285 -10.50 -21.56 -7.05
N GLY A 286 -9.25 -21.46 -7.50
CA GLY A 286 -8.68 -22.39 -8.47
C GLY A 286 -9.27 -22.26 -9.88
N LYS A 287 -8.89 -23.19 -10.76
CA LYS A 287 -9.47 -23.31 -12.08
C LYS A 287 -10.88 -23.87 -11.96
N SER A 288 -11.89 -23.01 -12.07
CA SER A 288 -13.27 -23.45 -12.12
C SER A 288 -13.54 -24.17 -13.46
N VAL A 289 -14.05 -25.39 -13.40
CA VAL A 289 -14.49 -26.13 -14.59
C VAL A 289 -15.67 -25.43 -15.29
N HIS A 290 -16.43 -24.60 -14.55
CA HIS A 290 -17.54 -23.80 -15.04
C HIS A 290 -17.30 -22.32 -14.77
N LEU A 291 -16.40 -21.69 -15.54
CA LEU A 291 -16.22 -20.26 -15.53
C LEU A 291 -17.50 -19.59 -16.05
N ASN A 292 -18.17 -18.85 -15.19
CA ASN A 292 -19.21 -17.95 -15.65
C ASN A 292 -18.58 -16.65 -16.21
N LEU A 293 -19.37 -15.81 -16.85
CA LEU A 293 -18.89 -14.54 -17.42
C LEU A 293 -18.25 -13.60 -16.37
N ILE A 294 -18.69 -13.66 -15.13
CA ILE A 294 -18.18 -12.84 -14.03
C ILE A 294 -16.76 -13.31 -13.68
N SER A 295 -16.59 -14.60 -13.38
CA SER A 295 -15.29 -15.18 -13.04
C SER A 295 -14.26 -14.99 -14.15
N THR A 296 -14.66 -15.18 -15.43
CA THR A 296 -13.77 -14.95 -16.58
C THR A 296 -13.33 -13.50 -16.66
N ARG A 297 -14.25 -12.55 -16.45
CA ARG A 297 -13.95 -11.12 -16.48
C ARG A 297 -13.01 -10.73 -15.36
N SER A 298 -13.26 -11.20 -14.15
CA SER A 298 -12.44 -10.91 -12.96
C SER A 298 -11.02 -11.44 -13.12
N GLN A 299 -10.87 -12.67 -13.59
CA GLN A 299 -9.55 -13.26 -13.88
C GLN A 299 -8.80 -12.48 -14.97
N ASN A 300 -9.50 -12.08 -16.05
CA ASN A 300 -8.89 -11.24 -17.09
C ASN A 300 -8.46 -9.87 -16.57
N ALA A 301 -9.27 -9.24 -15.72
CA ALA A 301 -8.92 -7.96 -15.11
C ALA A 301 -7.65 -8.09 -14.25
N MET A 302 -7.58 -9.07 -13.37
CA MET A 302 -6.39 -9.32 -12.54
C MET A 302 -5.15 -9.60 -13.39
N ARG A 303 -5.29 -10.40 -14.48
CA ARG A 303 -4.20 -10.69 -15.41
C ARG A 303 -3.71 -9.42 -16.10
N LEU A 304 -4.61 -8.58 -16.63
CA LEU A 304 -4.25 -7.32 -17.28
C LEU A 304 -3.53 -6.36 -16.34
N ILE A 305 -3.96 -6.26 -15.08
CA ILE A 305 -3.28 -5.42 -14.08
C ILE A 305 -1.88 -5.98 -13.81
N ALA A 306 -1.74 -7.30 -13.61
CA ALA A 306 -0.46 -7.94 -13.35
C ALA A 306 0.53 -7.75 -14.51
N GLU A 307 0.11 -8.10 -15.73
CA GLU A 307 0.96 -7.98 -16.94
C GLU A 307 1.43 -6.54 -17.20
N SER A 308 0.56 -5.55 -16.92
CA SER A 308 0.89 -4.13 -17.13
C SER A 308 1.82 -3.52 -16.06
N THR A 309 2.08 -4.24 -14.98
CA THR A 309 2.85 -3.77 -13.82
C THR A 309 4.04 -4.67 -13.47
N GLY A 310 4.35 -5.63 -14.34
CA GLY A 310 5.53 -6.52 -14.17
C GLY A 310 5.36 -7.63 -13.15
N GLY A 311 4.13 -7.95 -12.75
CA GLY A 311 3.81 -9.10 -11.91
C GLY A 311 3.05 -10.19 -12.64
N THR A 312 2.53 -11.16 -11.91
CA THR A 312 1.89 -12.37 -12.44
C THR A 312 0.55 -12.65 -11.78
N ALA A 313 -0.43 -13.12 -12.55
CA ALA A 313 -1.72 -13.59 -12.05
C ALA A 313 -1.73 -15.12 -12.00
N PHE A 314 -1.88 -15.67 -10.80
CA PHE A 314 -1.88 -17.10 -10.55
C PHE A 314 -3.30 -17.63 -10.37
N ILE A 315 -3.59 -18.73 -11.05
CA ILE A 315 -4.82 -19.50 -10.88
C ILE A 315 -4.40 -20.93 -10.54
N PRO A 316 -4.29 -21.28 -9.26
CA PRO A 316 -3.89 -22.62 -8.83
C PRO A 316 -4.88 -23.67 -9.34
N ASP A 317 -4.44 -24.92 -9.51
CA ASP A 317 -5.32 -26.00 -9.92
C ASP A 317 -6.30 -26.38 -8.81
N SER A 318 -5.88 -26.18 -7.57
CA SER A 318 -6.68 -26.41 -6.36
C SER A 318 -6.27 -25.42 -5.25
N GLU A 319 -7.13 -25.29 -4.24
CA GLU A 319 -6.80 -24.47 -3.06
C GLU A 319 -5.57 -25.00 -2.30
N MET A 320 -5.28 -26.30 -2.40
CA MET A 320 -4.10 -26.93 -1.78
C MET A 320 -2.78 -26.50 -2.45
N ASP A 321 -2.85 -25.94 -3.67
CA ASP A 321 -1.67 -25.45 -4.40
C ASP A 321 -1.23 -24.05 -3.98
N LEU A 322 -1.94 -23.40 -3.05
CA LEU A 322 -1.61 -22.03 -2.63
C LEU A 322 -0.19 -21.88 -2.07
N GLU A 323 0.29 -22.86 -1.30
CA GLU A 323 1.66 -22.81 -0.77
C GLU A 323 2.70 -22.86 -1.89
N ARG A 324 2.46 -23.65 -2.94
CA ARG A 324 3.31 -23.69 -4.13
C ARG A 324 3.28 -22.33 -4.87
N VAL A 325 2.10 -21.78 -5.10
CA VAL A 325 1.95 -20.47 -5.76
C VAL A 325 2.64 -19.37 -4.98
N PHE A 326 2.50 -19.34 -3.66
CA PHE A 326 3.24 -18.38 -2.84
C PHE A 326 4.75 -18.56 -2.94
N SER A 327 5.22 -19.80 -3.04
CA SER A 327 6.65 -20.07 -3.26
C SER A 327 7.13 -19.59 -4.63
N GLU A 328 6.29 -19.68 -5.66
CA GLU A 328 6.57 -19.13 -6.99
C GLU A 328 6.64 -17.59 -6.96
N VAL A 329 5.66 -16.92 -6.32
CA VAL A 329 5.70 -15.46 -6.11
C VAL A 329 6.97 -15.04 -5.36
N ALA A 330 7.32 -15.78 -4.30
CA ALA A 330 8.55 -15.51 -3.54
C ALA A 330 9.81 -15.67 -4.41
N ALA A 331 9.85 -16.70 -5.25
CA ALA A 331 10.97 -16.94 -6.18
C ALA A 331 11.08 -15.83 -7.22
N GLU A 332 9.96 -15.40 -7.81
CA GLU A 332 9.95 -14.26 -8.74
C GLU A 332 10.45 -12.99 -8.07
N LEU A 333 9.93 -12.63 -6.90
CA LEU A 333 10.35 -11.42 -6.18
C LEU A 333 11.84 -11.42 -5.79
N ARG A 334 12.41 -12.58 -5.51
CA ARG A 334 13.84 -12.73 -5.21
C ARG A 334 14.71 -12.82 -6.44
N GLY A 335 14.16 -13.35 -7.54
CA GLY A 335 14.85 -13.55 -8.80
C GLY A 335 14.81 -12.36 -9.75
N GLN A 336 14.23 -11.22 -9.33
CA GLN A 336 14.16 -10.03 -10.17
C GLN A 336 15.56 -9.46 -10.45
N TYR A 337 15.76 -9.00 -11.68
CA TYR A 337 16.88 -8.14 -12.03
C TYR A 337 16.49 -6.69 -11.76
N LEU A 338 17.41 -5.90 -11.23
CA LEU A 338 17.20 -4.47 -11.03
C LEU A 338 18.04 -3.71 -12.05
N LEU A 339 17.42 -3.35 -13.17
CA LEU A 339 18.07 -2.56 -14.18
C LEU A 339 18.17 -1.12 -13.72
N GLN A 340 19.36 -0.55 -13.68
CA GLN A 340 19.59 0.84 -13.33
C GLN A 340 20.05 1.63 -14.54
N TYR A 341 19.44 2.79 -14.75
CA TYR A 341 19.83 3.71 -15.81
C TYR A 341 19.56 5.17 -15.40
N TYR A 342 20.23 6.09 -16.05
CA TYR A 342 19.98 7.51 -15.89
C TYR A 342 19.02 7.99 -16.96
N SER A 343 17.81 8.37 -16.57
CA SER A 343 16.83 8.90 -17.53
C SER A 343 17.27 10.25 -18.06
N ASN A 344 17.26 10.39 -19.40
CA ASN A 344 17.46 11.64 -20.10
C ASN A 344 16.15 12.41 -20.30
N SER A 345 15.04 11.91 -19.78
CA SER A 345 13.73 12.55 -19.85
C SER A 345 13.67 13.72 -18.85
N GLN A 346 13.23 14.88 -19.35
CA GLN A 346 12.98 16.08 -18.50
C GLN A 346 11.56 16.06 -17.89
N THR A 347 10.74 15.08 -18.25
CA THR A 347 9.39 14.90 -17.70
C THR A 347 9.39 13.75 -16.71
N PRO A 348 8.94 14.00 -15.45
CA PRO A 348 8.77 12.94 -14.47
C PRO A 348 7.68 11.95 -14.88
#